data_3203cd1c61f9ab145def7a03a506fe6b
#
_entry.id   3203cd1c61f9ab145def7a03a506fe6b
#
_cell.length_a   1.000
_cell.length_b   1.000
_cell.length_c   1.000
_cell.angle_alpha   90.00
_cell.angle_beta   90.00
_cell.angle_gamma   90.00
#
_symmetry.space_group_name_H-M   'P 1'
#
loop_
_entity.id
_entity.type
_entity.pdbx_description
1 polymer ?
#
loop_
_entity_poly.entity_id
_entity_poly.type
_entity_poly.pdbx_seq_one_letter_code
_entity_poly.pdbx_strand_id
1 'polypeptide(L)'
;VAAGVAPEIGEQSAELEAFYVRALEAIREGERLANSPNRLMLFEPSFEWVQLGPNSVIPVFEHDGQTVYSPHIYQEGIDPGTLDDAVFERVHEEAAMNGGVPVLTGEWGTQPRRATDPEDDYFERHQGLQDKYRVSATQWLWREACGDPHHARNPYEGVDPAMWGYYDVDCPSNQTIGFREDYAAVLRRPLMRAAPGRIASILWDYENDRYTASGTMARPGQKLLLFLHEEIDVSQLTLTGLESPALEEAIGPGEIWSAITTAEDWTIEVSF
;
A
#
# COMPACT_ATOMS: atom_id res chain seq x y z
N VAL A 1 32.76 -3.23 5.94
CA VAL A 1 31.99 -1.99 5.71
C VAL A 1 31.36 -1.46 7.00
N ALA A 2 31.34 -2.19 8.09
CA ALA A 2 30.47 -1.87 9.22
C ALA A 2 31.03 -0.91 10.31
N ALA A 3 32.32 -0.68 10.39
CA ALA A 3 32.91 0.02 11.54
C ALA A 3 32.90 1.57 11.46
N GLY A 4 32.59 2.15 10.29
CA GLY A 4 32.59 3.61 10.11
C GLY A 4 31.19 4.24 9.95
N VAL A 5 30.16 3.43 9.75
CA VAL A 5 28.80 3.90 9.44
C VAL A 5 27.97 4.14 10.72
N ALA A 6 28.24 3.42 11.78
CA ALA A 6 27.42 3.47 12.99
C ALA A 6 27.31 4.84 13.70
N PRO A 7 28.37 5.66 13.80
CA PRO A 7 28.24 7.00 14.39
C PRO A 7 27.42 7.97 13.51
N GLU A 8 27.57 7.90 12.20
CA GLU A 8 26.84 8.72 11.25
C GLU A 8 25.33 8.39 11.23
N ILE A 9 24.99 7.11 11.36
CA ILE A 9 23.58 6.66 11.44
C ILE A 9 22.90 7.24 12.69
N GLY A 10 23.58 7.25 13.83
CA GLY A 10 23.04 7.80 15.07
C GLY A 10 22.78 9.31 15.01
N GLU A 11 23.64 10.06 14.36
CA GLU A 11 23.45 11.50 14.13
C GLU A 11 22.28 11.77 13.17
N GLN A 12 22.19 11.02 12.07
CA GLN A 12 21.10 11.13 11.10
C GLN A 12 19.75 10.77 11.73
N SER A 13 19.70 9.77 12.62
CA SER A 13 18.48 9.42 13.34
C SER A 13 17.98 10.60 14.18
N ALA A 14 18.85 11.21 14.96
CA ALA A 14 18.48 12.34 15.81
C ALA A 14 18.02 13.57 14.99
N GLU A 15 18.63 13.81 13.83
CA GLU A 15 18.20 14.88 12.93
C GLU A 15 16.84 14.60 12.32
N LEU A 16 16.58 13.38 11.87
CA LEU A 16 15.31 12.96 11.30
C LEU A 16 14.20 12.99 12.34
N GLU A 17 14.44 12.50 13.55
CA GLU A 17 13.53 12.60 14.67
C GLU A 17 13.16 14.05 15.00
N ALA A 18 14.18 14.92 15.14
CA ALA A 18 13.97 16.33 15.38
C ALA A 18 13.22 17.04 14.24
N PHE A 19 13.40 16.60 13.01
CA PHE A 19 12.61 17.09 11.87
C PHE A 19 11.14 16.72 12.03
N TYR A 20 10.80 15.44 12.30
CA TYR A 20 9.43 15.00 12.42
C TYR A 20 8.70 15.61 13.62
N VAL A 21 9.38 15.82 14.76
CA VAL A 21 8.79 16.54 15.89
C VAL A 21 8.38 17.96 15.47
N ARG A 22 9.28 18.72 14.86
CA ARG A 22 8.98 20.08 14.39
C ARG A 22 7.89 20.11 13.31
N ALA A 23 7.91 19.15 12.39
CA ALA A 23 6.91 19.04 11.34
C ALA A 23 5.52 18.78 11.93
N LEU A 24 5.41 17.84 12.86
CA LEU A 24 4.17 17.54 13.56
C LEU A 24 3.64 18.77 14.33
N GLU A 25 4.48 19.42 15.10
CA GLU A 25 4.11 20.64 15.85
C GLU A 25 3.59 21.74 14.91
N ALA A 26 4.28 21.99 13.78
CA ALA A 26 3.87 23.00 12.81
C ALA A 26 2.54 22.65 12.12
N ILE A 27 2.33 21.37 11.77
CA ILE A 27 1.06 20.89 11.19
C ILE A 27 -0.09 21.09 12.21
N ARG A 28 0.07 20.67 13.45
CA ARG A 28 -0.94 20.78 14.48
C ARG A 28 -1.30 22.23 14.81
N GLU A 29 -0.30 23.10 14.84
CA GLU A 29 -0.55 24.55 15.02
C GLU A 29 -1.31 25.12 13.82
N GLY A 30 -0.96 24.75 12.58
CA GLY A 30 -1.69 25.18 11.39
C GLY A 30 -3.14 24.70 11.40
N GLU A 31 -3.40 23.44 11.77
CA GLU A 31 -4.74 22.88 11.89
C GLU A 31 -5.55 23.59 12.98
N ARG A 32 -4.95 23.86 14.12
CA ARG A 32 -5.58 24.61 15.20
C ARG A 32 -5.97 26.03 14.78
N LEU A 33 -5.09 26.74 14.08
CA LEU A 33 -5.35 28.10 13.57
C LEU A 33 -6.47 28.10 12.52
N ALA A 34 -6.53 27.05 11.70
CA ALA A 34 -7.55 26.87 10.68
C ALA A 34 -8.89 26.32 11.24
N ASN A 35 -8.97 26.01 12.53
CA ASN A 35 -10.11 25.29 13.14
C ASN A 35 -10.45 23.99 12.38
N SER A 36 -9.41 23.27 11.93
CA SER A 36 -9.51 22.01 11.20
C SER A 36 -9.28 20.82 12.15
N PRO A 37 -9.88 19.65 11.90
CA PRO A 37 -9.53 18.44 12.64
C PRO A 37 -8.09 18.02 12.33
N ASN A 38 -7.46 17.32 13.29
CA ASN A 38 -6.14 16.72 13.09
C ASN A 38 -6.22 15.70 11.94
N ARG A 39 -5.29 15.84 11.00
CA ARG A 39 -5.15 14.93 9.87
C ARG A 39 -4.05 13.91 10.14
N LEU A 40 -4.08 12.81 9.40
CA LEU A 40 -3.00 11.84 9.46
C LEU A 40 -1.72 12.48 8.93
N MET A 41 -0.63 12.34 9.69
CA MET A 41 0.71 12.64 9.23
C MET A 41 1.44 11.33 8.93
N LEU A 42 1.90 11.17 7.71
CA LEU A 42 2.74 10.06 7.32
C LEU A 42 4.20 10.43 7.57
N PHE A 43 4.96 9.50 8.13
CA PHE A 43 6.41 9.66 8.33
C PHE A 43 7.16 8.44 7.80
N GLU A 44 8.34 8.67 7.30
CA GLU A 44 9.16 7.70 6.59
C GLU A 44 10.48 7.45 7.29
N PRO A 45 11.11 6.29 7.09
CA PRO A 45 12.51 6.08 7.45
C PRO A 45 13.42 6.88 6.53
N SER A 46 14.74 6.77 6.71
CA SER A 46 15.66 7.35 5.76
C SER A 46 15.50 6.74 4.37
N PHE A 47 15.82 7.52 3.36
CA PHE A 47 15.76 7.11 1.96
C PHE A 47 16.54 5.80 1.67
N GLU A 48 17.62 5.53 2.40
CA GLU A 48 18.40 4.30 2.25
C GLU A 48 17.79 3.07 2.95
N TRP A 49 16.58 3.17 3.45
CA TRP A 49 15.92 2.12 4.23
C TRP A 49 15.93 0.75 3.52
N VAL A 50 15.66 0.73 2.22
CA VAL A 50 15.68 -0.51 1.42
C VAL A 50 17.10 -1.08 1.34
N GLN A 51 18.11 -0.22 1.09
CA GLN A 51 19.48 -0.64 0.81
C GLN A 51 20.25 -1.03 2.05
N LEU A 52 20.02 -0.34 3.17
CA LEU A 52 20.74 -0.55 4.42
C LEU A 52 20.09 -1.61 5.32
N GLY A 53 18.85 -2.01 5.02
CA GLY A 53 18.14 -2.99 5.79
C GLY A 53 18.04 -2.58 7.27
N PRO A 54 18.33 -3.51 8.22
CA PRO A 54 18.28 -3.22 9.67
C PRO A 54 19.21 -2.12 10.15
N ASN A 55 20.12 -1.65 9.31
CA ASN A 55 21.05 -0.55 9.63
C ASN A 55 20.54 0.80 9.12
N SER A 56 19.34 0.89 8.60
CA SER A 56 18.75 2.16 8.17
C SER A 56 18.33 3.03 9.36
N VAL A 57 18.20 4.31 9.09
CA VAL A 57 17.71 5.29 10.07
C VAL A 57 16.19 5.24 10.12
N ILE A 58 15.65 4.94 11.30
CA ILE A 58 14.24 4.92 11.58
C ILE A 58 13.96 5.98 12.63
N PRO A 59 13.11 6.99 12.34
CA PRO A 59 12.78 7.99 13.32
C PRO A 59 11.89 7.41 14.40
N VAL A 60 12.25 7.62 15.67
CA VAL A 60 11.42 7.27 16.84
C VAL A 60 11.17 8.54 17.62
N PHE A 61 9.94 9.02 17.61
CA PHE A 61 9.61 10.32 18.19
C PHE A 61 8.25 10.31 18.90
N GLU A 62 8.05 11.26 19.77
CA GLU A 62 6.76 11.44 20.46
C GLU A 62 5.73 12.02 19.48
N HIS A 63 4.56 11.40 19.41
CA HIS A 63 3.48 11.78 18.49
C HIS A 63 2.10 11.66 19.15
N ASP A 64 1.10 12.22 18.51
CA ASP A 64 -0.28 12.36 19.05
C ASP A 64 -1.26 11.23 18.65
N GLY A 65 -0.75 10.15 18.07
CA GLY A 65 -1.58 9.04 17.60
C GLY A 65 -2.31 9.27 16.27
N GLN A 66 -2.14 10.44 15.63
CA GLN A 66 -2.60 10.71 14.26
C GLN A 66 -1.43 10.63 13.27
N THR A 67 -0.58 9.63 13.47
CA THR A 67 0.60 9.37 12.63
C THR A 67 0.56 7.97 12.05
N VAL A 68 1.15 7.81 10.89
CA VAL A 68 1.23 6.54 10.15
C VAL A 68 2.67 6.34 9.70
N TYR A 69 3.24 5.18 9.96
CA TYR A 69 4.54 4.80 9.43
C TYR A 69 4.43 4.41 7.96
N SER A 70 5.23 5.02 7.10
CA SER A 70 5.04 4.95 5.65
C SER A 70 6.33 4.60 4.90
N PRO A 71 6.93 3.41 5.09
CA PRO A 71 8.13 3.01 4.36
C PRO A 71 7.82 2.77 2.87
N HIS A 72 8.82 2.97 2.02
CA HIS A 72 8.78 2.60 0.61
C HIS A 72 9.34 1.18 0.44
N ILE A 73 8.59 0.26 -0.16
CA ILE A 73 8.97 -1.14 -0.28
C ILE A 73 9.20 -1.47 -1.76
N TYR A 74 10.48 -1.51 -2.15
CA TYR A 74 10.89 -1.77 -3.53
C TYR A 74 11.83 -2.98 -3.68
N GLN A 75 12.00 -3.77 -2.61
CA GLN A 75 12.83 -4.97 -2.66
C GLN A 75 12.40 -5.84 -3.84
N GLU A 76 13.37 -6.34 -4.58
CA GLU A 76 13.19 -7.13 -5.80
C GLU A 76 12.50 -6.37 -6.97
N GLY A 77 11.70 -5.35 -6.69
CA GLY A 77 11.04 -4.54 -7.71
C GLY A 77 12.02 -3.72 -8.53
N ILE A 78 12.77 -2.83 -7.88
CA ILE A 78 13.84 -2.00 -8.44
C ILE A 78 15.08 -1.95 -7.55
N ASP A 79 14.94 -2.25 -6.28
CA ASP A 79 16.01 -2.27 -5.30
C ASP A 79 16.50 -3.71 -5.04
N PRO A 80 17.76 -3.86 -4.58
CA PRO A 80 18.30 -5.17 -4.24
C PRO A 80 17.57 -5.78 -3.02
N GLY A 81 17.62 -7.09 -2.93
CA GLY A 81 17.03 -7.86 -1.85
C GLY A 81 15.91 -8.76 -2.32
N THR A 82 15.32 -9.51 -1.41
CA THR A 82 14.21 -10.40 -1.66
C THR A 82 12.94 -9.80 -1.08
N LEU A 83 11.87 -9.85 -1.82
CA LEU A 83 10.54 -9.51 -1.33
C LEU A 83 9.95 -10.73 -0.62
N ASP A 84 9.94 -10.70 0.70
CA ASP A 84 9.47 -11.80 1.54
C ASP A 84 8.85 -11.31 2.86
N ASP A 85 8.47 -12.26 3.70
CA ASP A 85 7.90 -11.99 5.02
C ASP A 85 8.80 -11.10 5.90
N ALA A 86 10.12 -11.26 5.83
CA ALA A 86 11.04 -10.53 6.69
C ALA A 86 10.99 -9.02 6.46
N VAL A 87 10.67 -8.56 5.24
CA VAL A 87 10.49 -7.14 4.95
C VAL A 87 9.29 -6.59 5.70
N PHE A 88 8.16 -7.27 5.67
CA PHE A 88 6.91 -6.82 6.31
C PHE A 88 6.95 -7.00 7.83
N GLU A 89 7.59 -8.05 8.33
CA GLU A 89 7.85 -8.23 9.77
C GLU A 89 8.66 -7.07 10.31
N ARG A 90 9.75 -6.70 9.62
CA ARG A 90 10.57 -5.55 9.96
C ARG A 90 9.75 -4.25 10.00
N VAL A 91 8.91 -4.00 9.01
CA VAL A 91 8.03 -2.81 8.99
C VAL A 91 7.15 -2.73 10.24
N HIS A 92 6.59 -3.87 10.69
CA HIS A 92 5.79 -3.92 11.91
C HIS A 92 6.63 -3.74 13.17
N GLU A 93 7.83 -4.28 13.23
CA GLU A 93 8.77 -4.05 14.34
C GLU A 93 9.12 -2.56 14.47
N GLU A 94 9.40 -1.90 13.35
CA GLU A 94 9.70 -0.47 13.29
C GLU A 94 8.48 0.40 13.68
N ALA A 95 7.29 0.04 13.23
CA ALA A 95 6.06 0.69 13.67
C ALA A 95 5.82 0.50 15.17
N ALA A 96 6.19 -0.66 15.72
CA ALA A 96 6.10 -0.94 17.17
C ALA A 96 7.05 -0.06 18.00
N MET A 97 8.22 0.31 17.47
CA MET A 97 9.13 1.27 18.12
C MET A 97 8.48 2.66 18.29
N ASN A 98 7.53 3.00 17.44
CA ASN A 98 6.70 4.20 17.53
C ASN A 98 5.32 3.93 18.18
N GLY A 99 5.26 3.03 19.15
CA GLY A 99 4.03 2.75 19.89
C GLY A 99 2.97 1.94 19.15
N GLY A 100 3.33 1.29 18.04
CA GLY A 100 2.41 0.48 17.23
C GLY A 100 1.50 1.32 16.34
N VAL A 101 2.02 2.36 15.75
CA VAL A 101 1.31 3.18 14.76
C VAL A 101 0.85 2.33 13.56
N PRO A 102 -0.24 2.69 12.89
CA PRO A 102 -0.62 2.06 11.63
C PRO A 102 0.48 2.14 10.58
N VAL A 103 0.50 1.18 9.66
CA VAL A 103 1.43 1.13 8.54
C VAL A 103 0.71 1.36 7.23
N LEU A 104 1.32 2.17 6.36
CA LEU A 104 0.96 2.32 4.95
C LEU A 104 2.25 2.28 4.15
N THR A 105 2.41 1.32 3.25
CA THR A 105 3.50 1.37 2.28
C THR A 105 3.32 2.60 1.39
N GLY A 106 4.19 3.60 1.57
CA GLY A 106 4.09 4.90 0.91
C GLY A 106 4.31 4.80 -0.60
N GLU A 107 5.22 3.90 -0.99
CA GLU A 107 5.45 3.56 -2.38
C GLU A 107 5.84 2.08 -2.52
N TRP A 108 5.38 1.47 -3.59
CA TRP A 108 5.80 0.15 -4.04
C TRP A 108 5.55 0.03 -5.54
N GLY A 109 6.20 -0.90 -6.20
CA GLY A 109 6.00 -1.15 -7.61
C GLY A 109 7.24 -1.69 -8.30
N THR A 110 7.09 -1.92 -9.59
CA THR A 110 8.17 -2.31 -10.48
C THR A 110 7.92 -1.73 -11.87
N GLN A 111 8.88 -1.90 -12.75
CA GLN A 111 8.74 -1.43 -14.13
C GLN A 111 7.59 -2.14 -14.84
N PRO A 112 6.83 -1.44 -15.72
CA PRO A 112 5.66 -2.00 -16.40
C PRO A 112 5.94 -3.30 -17.15
N ARG A 113 7.14 -3.45 -17.72
CA ARG A 113 7.53 -4.67 -18.42
C ARG A 113 7.54 -5.90 -17.51
N ARG A 114 7.99 -5.77 -16.27
CA ARG A 114 7.94 -6.86 -15.28
C ARG A 114 6.51 -7.18 -14.89
N ALA A 115 5.72 -6.13 -14.68
CA ALA A 115 4.33 -6.27 -14.26
C ALA A 115 3.46 -7.02 -15.28
N THR A 116 3.84 -6.98 -16.55
CA THR A 116 3.11 -7.67 -17.65
C THR A 116 3.80 -8.93 -18.14
N ASP A 117 4.90 -9.34 -17.51
CA ASP A 117 5.57 -10.60 -17.78
C ASP A 117 4.82 -11.74 -17.07
N PRO A 118 4.24 -12.70 -17.78
CA PRO A 118 3.47 -13.78 -17.16
C PRO A 118 4.33 -14.76 -16.34
N GLU A 119 5.66 -14.65 -16.42
CA GLU A 119 6.58 -15.45 -15.62
C GLU A 119 7.04 -14.69 -14.35
N ASP A 120 6.68 -13.41 -14.20
CA ASP A 120 7.07 -12.57 -13.06
C ASP A 120 5.88 -12.37 -12.10
N ASP A 121 5.95 -12.95 -10.93
CA ASP A 121 4.91 -12.93 -9.90
C ASP A 121 5.10 -11.82 -8.83
N TYR A 122 5.93 -10.80 -9.11
CA TYR A 122 6.26 -9.75 -8.15
C TYR A 122 5.03 -9.03 -7.59
N PHE A 123 4.09 -8.66 -8.47
CA PHE A 123 2.89 -7.93 -8.07
C PHE A 123 1.99 -8.77 -7.17
N GLU A 124 1.76 -10.02 -7.54
CA GLU A 124 0.96 -10.98 -6.80
C GLU A 124 1.56 -11.24 -5.42
N ARG A 125 2.86 -11.50 -5.36
CA ARG A 125 3.56 -11.69 -4.08
C ARG A 125 3.52 -10.46 -3.20
N HIS A 126 3.76 -9.27 -3.79
CA HIS A 126 3.72 -8.03 -3.01
C HIS A 126 2.33 -7.77 -2.43
N GLN A 127 1.29 -7.94 -3.26
CA GLN A 127 -0.10 -7.79 -2.80
C GLN A 127 -0.49 -8.88 -1.78
N GLY A 128 -0.04 -10.11 -1.97
CA GLY A 128 -0.26 -11.19 -1.00
C GLY A 128 0.38 -10.89 0.36
N LEU A 129 1.56 -10.29 0.37
CA LEU A 129 2.21 -9.82 1.60
C LEU A 129 1.48 -8.63 2.23
N GLN A 130 1.02 -7.65 1.43
CA GLN A 130 0.17 -6.56 1.92
C GLN A 130 -1.07 -7.10 2.63
N ASP A 131 -1.75 -8.06 2.05
CA ASP A 131 -2.94 -8.70 2.63
C ASP A 131 -2.60 -9.47 3.90
N LYS A 132 -1.60 -10.34 3.85
CA LYS A 132 -1.13 -11.14 5.00
C LYS A 132 -0.80 -10.27 6.21
N TYR A 133 -0.10 -9.17 5.98
CA TYR A 133 0.32 -8.25 7.03
C TYR A 133 -0.68 -7.11 7.26
N ARG A 134 -1.77 -7.04 6.50
CA ARG A 134 -2.83 -6.01 6.60
C ARG A 134 -2.28 -4.60 6.49
N VAL A 135 -1.39 -4.41 5.54
CA VAL A 135 -0.75 -3.14 5.24
C VAL A 135 -1.43 -2.50 4.04
N SER A 136 -1.91 -1.29 4.20
CA SER A 136 -2.35 -0.47 3.08
C SER A 136 -1.15 -0.02 2.25
N ALA A 137 -1.34 0.21 0.95
CA ALA A 137 -0.23 0.60 0.08
C ALA A 137 -0.67 1.54 -1.03
N THR A 138 0.26 2.40 -1.45
CA THR A 138 0.11 3.26 -2.64
C THR A 138 1.15 2.85 -3.66
N GLN A 139 0.68 2.51 -4.85
CA GLN A 139 1.59 2.09 -5.92
C GLN A 139 2.21 3.29 -6.62
N TRP A 140 3.48 3.22 -6.88
CA TRP A 140 4.22 4.12 -7.76
C TRP A 140 4.16 3.59 -9.19
N LEU A 141 3.55 4.30 -10.20
CA LEU A 141 2.79 5.54 -9.99
C LEU A 141 1.61 5.57 -10.97
N TRP A 142 0.69 6.52 -10.76
CA TRP A 142 -0.48 6.68 -11.59
C TRP A 142 -0.12 7.07 -13.03
N ARG A 143 0.72 8.09 -13.21
CA ARG A 143 1.12 8.59 -14.53
C ARG A 143 2.46 9.30 -14.44
N GLU A 144 3.39 8.91 -15.27
CA GLU A 144 4.68 9.57 -15.42
C GLU A 144 4.60 10.74 -16.41
N ALA A 145 5.48 11.72 -16.28
CA ALA A 145 5.60 12.86 -17.18
C ALA A 145 6.85 12.76 -18.03
N CYS A 146 6.82 13.30 -19.24
CA CYS A 146 7.99 13.40 -20.10
C CYS A 146 9.09 14.23 -19.43
N GLY A 147 10.31 13.71 -19.43
CA GLY A 147 11.45 14.35 -18.78
C GLY A 147 11.58 14.06 -17.30
N ASP A 148 10.76 13.15 -16.76
CA ASP A 148 10.98 12.63 -15.41
C ASP A 148 12.36 11.99 -15.31
N PRO A 149 13.09 12.17 -14.18
CA PRO A 149 14.40 11.56 -13.97
C PRO A 149 14.41 10.03 -14.07
N HIS A 150 13.29 9.37 -13.73
CA HIS A 150 13.15 7.93 -13.86
C HIS A 150 13.05 7.51 -15.32
N HIS A 151 12.31 8.28 -16.13
CA HIS A 151 12.24 8.07 -17.58
C HIS A 151 13.61 8.19 -18.24
N ALA A 152 14.39 9.23 -17.91
CA ALA A 152 15.72 9.44 -18.45
C ALA A 152 16.75 8.35 -18.06
N ARG A 153 16.48 7.60 -16.99
CA ARG A 153 17.33 6.49 -16.51
C ARG A 153 16.89 5.13 -17.01
N ASN A 154 15.79 5.06 -17.75
CA ASN A 154 15.28 3.79 -18.20
C ASN A 154 16.26 3.14 -19.17
N PRO A 155 16.85 1.96 -18.86
CA PRO A 155 17.82 1.28 -19.69
C PRO A 155 17.22 0.65 -20.96
N TYR A 156 15.92 0.71 -21.12
CA TYR A 156 15.20 0.12 -22.25
C TYR A 156 15.02 1.12 -23.40
N GLU A 157 16.14 1.74 -23.85
CA GLU A 157 16.14 2.51 -25.08
C GLU A 157 15.58 1.66 -26.23
N GLY A 158 14.53 2.15 -26.86
CA GLY A 158 13.88 1.50 -28.02
C GLY A 158 12.50 0.90 -27.74
N VAL A 159 12.02 0.93 -26.50
CA VAL A 159 10.61 0.71 -26.18
C VAL A 159 10.00 2.07 -25.82
N ASP A 160 9.36 2.67 -26.74
CA ASP A 160 8.69 3.97 -26.56
C ASP A 160 7.25 3.74 -26.08
N PRO A 161 6.86 4.37 -24.97
CA PRO A 161 7.71 4.82 -23.88
C PRO A 161 7.74 3.79 -22.76
N ALA A 162 8.90 3.35 -22.35
CA ALA A 162 9.08 2.56 -21.14
C ALA A 162 8.87 3.43 -19.89
N MET A 163 7.72 4.05 -19.80
CA MET A 163 7.31 4.90 -18.70
C MET A 163 6.64 4.07 -17.63
N TRP A 164 6.84 4.48 -16.39
CA TRP A 164 6.10 3.97 -15.26
C TRP A 164 4.64 4.43 -15.32
N GLY A 165 3.77 3.72 -14.63
CA GLY A 165 2.38 4.12 -14.49
C GLY A 165 1.42 3.46 -15.47
N TYR A 166 0.15 3.79 -15.27
CA TYR A 166 -0.98 3.18 -15.96
C TYR A 166 -1.29 3.81 -17.32
N TYR A 167 -0.55 4.84 -17.71
CA TYR A 167 -0.83 5.56 -18.95
C TYR A 167 0.40 5.63 -19.84
N ASP A 168 0.20 5.40 -21.11
CA ASP A 168 1.15 5.76 -22.14
C ASP A 168 1.08 7.28 -22.38
N VAL A 169 2.25 7.87 -22.55
CA VAL A 169 2.41 9.31 -22.68
C VAL A 169 3.25 9.60 -23.91
N ASP A 170 2.72 10.44 -24.79
CA ASP A 170 3.47 10.93 -25.94
C ASP A 170 4.54 11.94 -25.50
N CYS A 171 5.79 11.70 -25.83
CA CYS A 171 6.90 12.62 -25.59
C CYS A 171 7.36 13.27 -26.91
N PRO A 172 7.55 14.57 -26.98
CA PRO A 172 7.64 15.54 -25.88
C PRO A 172 6.33 16.27 -25.51
N SER A 173 5.19 15.93 -26.13
CA SER A 173 3.93 16.68 -25.91
C SER A 173 3.36 16.49 -24.51
N ASN A 174 3.78 15.46 -23.80
CA ASN A 174 3.28 15.06 -22.49
C ASN A 174 1.77 14.76 -22.47
N GLN A 175 1.20 14.35 -23.59
CA GLN A 175 -0.20 13.97 -23.71
C GLN A 175 -0.39 12.48 -23.40
N THR A 176 -1.45 12.17 -22.69
CA THR A 176 -1.87 10.78 -22.47
C THR A 176 -2.43 10.22 -23.78
N ILE A 177 -1.90 9.10 -24.25
CA ILE A 177 -2.29 8.47 -25.51
C ILE A 177 -2.99 7.13 -25.34
N GLY A 178 -2.88 6.49 -24.15
CA GLY A 178 -3.53 5.22 -23.87
C GLY A 178 -3.53 4.88 -22.39
N PHE A 179 -4.42 3.97 -22.00
CA PHE A 179 -4.42 3.33 -20.70
C PHE A 179 -3.89 1.90 -20.83
N ARG A 180 -3.02 1.47 -19.93
CA ARG A 180 -2.40 0.16 -19.93
C ARG A 180 -3.27 -0.85 -19.19
N GLU A 181 -4.21 -1.44 -19.89
CA GLU A 181 -5.14 -2.43 -19.33
C GLU A 181 -4.42 -3.67 -18.78
N ASP A 182 -3.39 -4.14 -19.49
CA ASP A 182 -2.56 -5.26 -19.07
C ASP A 182 -1.83 -4.99 -17.75
N TYR A 183 -1.27 -3.78 -17.61
CA TYR A 183 -0.61 -3.35 -16.37
C TYR A 183 -1.61 -3.18 -15.22
N ALA A 184 -2.80 -2.67 -15.51
CA ALA A 184 -3.85 -2.52 -14.51
C ALA A 184 -4.47 -3.86 -14.09
N ALA A 185 -4.47 -4.86 -14.97
CA ALA A 185 -5.08 -6.15 -14.71
C ALA A 185 -4.52 -6.84 -13.46
N VAL A 186 -3.20 -6.72 -13.20
CA VAL A 186 -2.56 -7.33 -12.02
C VAL A 186 -3.06 -6.75 -10.67
N LEU A 187 -3.76 -5.61 -10.71
CA LEU A 187 -4.34 -4.99 -9.51
C LEU A 187 -5.83 -5.25 -9.36
N ARG A 188 -6.45 -5.96 -10.31
CA ARG A 188 -7.89 -6.26 -10.32
C ARG A 188 -8.19 -7.38 -9.34
N ARG A 189 -8.35 -7.02 -8.08
CA ARG A 189 -8.71 -7.95 -7.01
C ARG A 189 -9.72 -7.32 -6.05
N PRO A 190 -10.46 -8.12 -5.27
CA PRO A 190 -11.26 -7.60 -4.19
C PRO A 190 -10.40 -6.85 -3.18
N LEU A 191 -10.90 -5.73 -2.67
CA LEU A 191 -10.20 -4.94 -1.66
C LEU A 191 -11.14 -4.64 -0.48
N MET A 192 -10.73 -5.03 0.72
CA MET A 192 -11.40 -4.63 1.94
C MET A 192 -11.19 -3.13 2.19
N ARG A 193 -12.24 -2.33 2.04
CA ARG A 193 -12.20 -0.88 2.25
C ARG A 193 -12.42 -0.48 3.72
N ALA A 194 -13.28 -1.22 4.39
CA ALA A 194 -13.52 -1.07 5.81
C ALA A 194 -14.04 -2.37 6.40
N ALA A 195 -13.60 -2.72 7.59
CA ALA A 195 -14.04 -3.90 8.30
C ALA A 195 -14.43 -3.59 9.74
N PRO A 196 -15.53 -4.18 10.23
CA PRO A 196 -15.93 -4.07 11.63
C PRO A 196 -15.10 -5.00 12.52
N GLY A 197 -14.89 -4.58 13.77
CA GLY A 197 -14.12 -5.37 14.75
C GLY A 197 -12.64 -5.43 14.41
N ARG A 198 -12.07 -6.61 14.48
CA ARG A 198 -10.65 -6.89 14.19
C ARG A 198 -10.55 -7.81 12.98
N ILE A 199 -9.83 -7.39 11.95
CA ILE A 199 -9.49 -8.26 10.81
C ILE A 199 -8.57 -9.38 11.33
N ALA A 200 -9.00 -10.62 11.16
CA ALA A 200 -8.23 -11.81 11.50
C ALA A 200 -7.32 -12.25 10.34
N SER A 201 -7.88 -12.28 9.12
CA SER A 201 -7.11 -12.61 7.91
C SER A 201 -7.67 -11.89 6.70
N ILE A 202 -6.81 -11.62 5.74
CA ILE A 202 -7.14 -11.32 4.35
C ILE A 202 -6.16 -12.14 3.52
N LEU A 203 -6.65 -12.80 2.49
CA LEU A 203 -5.85 -13.60 1.58
C LEU A 203 -6.43 -13.54 0.17
N TRP A 204 -5.59 -13.20 -0.77
CA TRP A 204 -5.82 -13.40 -2.18
C TRP A 204 -4.96 -14.57 -2.66
N ASP A 205 -5.62 -15.62 -3.15
CA ASP A 205 -5.00 -16.81 -3.72
C ASP A 205 -5.08 -16.70 -5.24
N TYR A 206 -4.01 -16.24 -5.85
CA TYR A 206 -3.90 -16.01 -7.30
C TYR A 206 -3.95 -17.31 -8.12
N GLU A 207 -3.48 -18.41 -7.55
CA GLU A 207 -3.47 -19.70 -8.26
C GLU A 207 -4.87 -20.27 -8.44
N ASN A 208 -5.77 -19.95 -7.51
CA ASN A 208 -7.13 -20.46 -7.48
C ASN A 208 -8.20 -19.38 -7.69
N ASP A 209 -7.81 -18.16 -8.07
CA ASP A 209 -8.68 -17.00 -8.24
C ASP A 209 -9.68 -16.85 -7.07
N ARG A 210 -9.15 -16.91 -5.84
CA ARG A 210 -9.96 -16.94 -4.62
C ARG A 210 -9.55 -15.87 -3.64
N TYR A 211 -10.51 -15.06 -3.24
CA TYR A 211 -10.33 -14.09 -2.16
C TYR A 211 -11.06 -14.55 -0.90
N THR A 212 -10.38 -14.49 0.24
CA THR A 212 -10.97 -14.75 1.55
C THR A 212 -10.61 -13.64 2.52
N ALA A 213 -11.58 -13.24 3.34
CA ALA A 213 -11.37 -12.35 4.46
C ALA A 213 -12.17 -12.77 5.66
N SER A 214 -11.64 -12.56 6.85
CA SER A 214 -12.34 -12.86 8.09
C SER A 214 -12.04 -11.82 9.17
N GLY A 215 -12.98 -11.66 10.09
CA GLY A 215 -12.78 -10.81 11.25
C GLY A 215 -13.53 -11.30 12.47
N THR A 216 -13.17 -10.73 13.61
CA THR A 216 -13.68 -11.08 14.93
C THR A 216 -14.03 -9.82 15.72
N MET A 217 -14.71 -10.00 16.85
CA MET A 217 -15.04 -8.89 17.77
C MET A 217 -15.90 -7.78 17.12
N ALA A 218 -16.59 -8.08 16.04
CA ALA A 218 -17.56 -7.17 15.46
C ALA A 218 -18.82 -7.08 16.37
N ARG A 219 -19.54 -5.98 16.24
CA ARG A 219 -20.86 -5.86 16.85
C ARG A 219 -21.92 -6.00 15.76
N PRO A 220 -23.03 -6.68 16.02
CA PRO A 220 -24.14 -6.70 15.08
C PRO A 220 -24.57 -5.28 14.67
N GLY A 221 -24.86 -5.10 13.39
CA GLY A 221 -25.22 -3.80 12.83
C GLY A 221 -24.06 -2.93 12.36
N GLN A 222 -22.82 -3.38 12.47
CA GLN A 222 -21.67 -2.66 11.91
C GLN A 222 -21.51 -2.94 10.43
N LYS A 223 -21.12 -1.91 9.69
CA LYS A 223 -20.94 -1.96 8.22
C LYS A 223 -19.52 -2.43 7.85
N LEU A 224 -19.46 -3.36 6.92
CA LEU A 224 -18.27 -3.74 6.17
C LEU A 224 -18.36 -3.15 4.77
N LEU A 225 -17.23 -2.73 4.18
CA LEU A 225 -17.16 -2.25 2.80
C LEU A 225 -16.10 -3.05 2.03
N LEU A 226 -16.53 -3.58 0.89
CA LEU A 226 -15.70 -4.35 -0.03
C LEU A 226 -15.75 -3.71 -1.42
N PHE A 227 -14.61 -3.44 -2.02
CA PHE A 227 -14.52 -3.12 -3.43
C PHE A 227 -14.43 -4.41 -4.22
N LEU A 228 -15.25 -4.52 -5.27
CA LEU A 228 -15.20 -5.57 -6.28
C LEU A 228 -14.96 -4.94 -7.65
N HIS A 229 -14.04 -5.48 -8.43
CA HIS A 229 -13.88 -5.12 -9.82
C HIS A 229 -15.10 -5.55 -10.62
N GLU A 230 -15.44 -4.86 -11.73
CA GLU A 230 -16.64 -5.11 -12.54
C GLU A 230 -16.72 -6.53 -13.12
N GLU A 231 -15.59 -7.24 -13.22
CA GLU A 231 -15.53 -8.63 -13.67
C GLU A 231 -15.97 -9.61 -12.60
N ILE A 232 -16.17 -9.15 -11.35
CA ILE A 232 -16.52 -10.00 -10.21
C ILE A 232 -18.01 -9.90 -9.95
N ASP A 233 -18.73 -10.99 -10.17
CA ASP A 233 -20.15 -11.06 -9.86
C ASP A 233 -20.38 -11.18 -8.34
N VAL A 234 -21.06 -10.21 -7.77
CA VAL A 234 -21.41 -10.19 -6.35
C VAL A 234 -22.18 -11.43 -5.90
N SER A 235 -22.89 -12.10 -6.82
CA SER A 235 -23.60 -13.35 -6.52
C SER A 235 -22.66 -14.51 -6.17
N GLN A 236 -21.37 -14.42 -6.48
CA GLN A 236 -20.34 -15.39 -6.13
C GLN A 236 -19.81 -15.21 -4.70
N LEU A 237 -20.23 -14.14 -4.00
CA LEU A 237 -19.85 -13.93 -2.60
C LEU A 237 -20.52 -14.95 -1.69
N THR A 238 -19.72 -15.65 -0.91
CA THR A 238 -20.18 -16.44 0.23
C THR A 238 -19.92 -15.66 1.51
N LEU A 239 -20.97 -15.36 2.25
CA LEU A 239 -20.95 -14.55 3.45
C LEU A 239 -21.37 -15.36 4.67
N THR A 240 -20.61 -15.27 5.78
CA THR A 240 -20.98 -15.84 7.06
C THR A 240 -20.90 -14.74 8.14
N GLY A 241 -21.89 -14.67 9.01
CA GLY A 241 -21.98 -13.61 10.03
C GLY A 241 -22.25 -12.21 9.46
N LEU A 242 -22.72 -12.14 8.22
CA LEU A 242 -23.03 -10.93 7.47
C LEU A 242 -24.39 -11.07 6.79
N GLU A 243 -25.10 -9.96 6.60
CA GLU A 243 -26.30 -9.90 5.75
C GLU A 243 -25.92 -9.92 4.27
N SER A 244 -26.91 -10.10 3.39
CA SER A 244 -26.73 -10.00 1.95
C SER A 244 -26.11 -8.65 1.57
N PRO A 245 -25.19 -8.63 0.57
CA PRO A 245 -24.51 -7.40 0.20
C PRO A 245 -25.46 -6.42 -0.49
N ALA A 246 -25.18 -5.13 -0.33
CA ALA A 246 -25.88 -4.05 -1.00
C ALA A 246 -24.90 -3.12 -1.70
N LEU A 247 -25.20 -2.73 -2.93
CA LEU A 247 -24.39 -1.76 -3.68
C LEU A 247 -24.44 -0.39 -2.98
N GLU A 248 -23.28 0.17 -2.67
CA GLU A 248 -23.13 1.51 -2.10
C GLU A 248 -22.78 2.54 -3.18
N GLU A 249 -21.82 2.23 -4.04
CA GLU A 249 -21.30 3.15 -5.03
C GLU A 249 -20.63 2.39 -6.20
N ALA A 250 -20.80 2.89 -7.41
CA ALA A 250 -19.99 2.48 -8.57
C ALA A 250 -18.79 3.42 -8.73
N ILE A 251 -17.58 2.88 -8.76
CA ILE A 251 -16.33 3.65 -8.84
C ILE A 251 -15.45 3.12 -9.97
N GLY A 252 -15.36 3.88 -11.07
CA GLY A 252 -14.50 3.48 -12.18
C GLY A 252 -14.83 2.08 -12.70
N PRO A 253 -13.84 1.17 -12.76
CA PRO A 253 -14.03 -0.19 -13.26
C PRO A 253 -14.53 -1.17 -12.18
N GLY A 254 -15.25 -0.70 -11.17
CA GLY A 254 -15.74 -1.56 -10.09
C GLY A 254 -16.79 -0.92 -9.21
N GLU A 255 -17.14 -1.62 -8.15
CA GLU A 255 -18.24 -1.27 -7.28
C GLU A 255 -17.84 -1.43 -5.80
N ILE A 256 -18.34 -0.52 -4.96
CA ILE A 256 -18.28 -0.70 -3.51
C ILE A 256 -19.57 -1.34 -3.04
N TRP A 257 -19.42 -2.46 -2.39
CA TRP A 257 -20.50 -3.22 -1.77
C TRP A 257 -20.39 -3.16 -0.26
N SER A 258 -21.52 -3.05 0.41
CA SER A 258 -21.57 -3.15 1.87
C SER A 258 -22.26 -4.42 2.31
N ALA A 259 -21.85 -4.92 3.48
CA ALA A 259 -22.58 -5.94 4.22
C ALA A 259 -22.65 -5.53 5.70
N ILE A 260 -23.71 -5.95 6.38
CA ILE A 260 -23.92 -5.63 7.78
C ILE A 260 -23.67 -6.87 8.63
N THR A 261 -22.91 -6.71 9.71
CA THR A 261 -22.63 -7.83 10.62
C THR A 261 -23.86 -8.27 11.38
N THR A 262 -24.05 -9.58 11.45
CA THR A 262 -25.10 -10.26 12.23
C THR A 262 -24.50 -11.01 13.44
N ALA A 263 -23.20 -11.22 13.45
CA ALA A 263 -22.44 -11.93 14.48
C ALA A 263 -21.13 -11.21 14.83
N GLU A 264 -20.47 -11.65 15.90
CA GLU A 264 -19.14 -11.14 16.30
C GLU A 264 -18.05 -11.58 15.32
N ASP A 265 -18.17 -12.78 14.77
CA ASP A 265 -17.25 -13.32 13.77
C ASP A 265 -17.91 -13.27 12.39
N TRP A 266 -17.13 -12.91 11.38
CA TRP A 266 -17.59 -12.84 10.01
C TRP A 266 -16.53 -13.37 9.04
N THR A 267 -17.01 -13.88 7.91
CA THR A 267 -16.15 -14.29 6.79
C THR A 267 -16.75 -13.87 5.46
N ILE A 268 -15.87 -13.60 4.51
CA ILE A 268 -16.19 -13.39 3.09
C ILE A 268 -15.31 -14.33 2.28
N GLU A 269 -15.90 -14.95 1.29
CA GLU A 269 -15.20 -15.73 0.28
C GLU A 269 -15.79 -15.41 -1.09
N VAL A 270 -14.94 -15.24 -2.08
CA VAL A 270 -15.32 -15.14 -3.49
C VAL A 270 -14.31 -15.87 -4.35
N SER A 271 -14.78 -16.61 -5.33
CA SER A 271 -13.96 -17.28 -6.36
C SER A 271 -14.49 -16.86 -7.73
N PHE A 272 -13.58 -16.69 -8.71
CA PHE A 272 -13.90 -16.20 -10.05
C PHE A 272 -13.67 -17.25 -11.11
#